data_7a1b692bfac992ebe9f251a4adb448e7
#
_entry.id   7a1b692bfac992ebe9f251a4adb448e7
#
_cell.length_a   1.000
_cell.length_b   1.000
_cell.length_c   1.000
_cell.angle_alpha   90.00
_cell.angle_beta   90.00
_cell.angle_gamma   90.00
#
_symmetry.space_group_name_H-M   'P 1'
#
loop_
_entity.id
_entity.type
_entity.pdbx_description
1 polymer ?
#
loop_
_entity_poly.entity_id
_entity_poly.type
_entity_poly.pdbx_seq_one_letter_code
_entity_poly.pdbx_strand_id
1 'polypeptide(L)'
;RVTTEKIKYGFIKKHYIEDIEDLEIYKYVLENIEFQSMKEEFNKRDKKIGEAGLAVPSGPLTPIQQFLQFLIGLEKTVYMLMDHPNEMQEVLDLIHEKNLNCYEILLDYPSDVIIPYEDTSTTVLSPNMYEEHCMEYIDKYAALAAKNNTKYITHMCGKLTKLLDQLGEGNMDGIDSMCPPTSGD
;
A
#
# COMPACT_ATOMS: atom_id res chain seq x y z
N ARG A 1 -13.92 10.35 -15.53
CA ARG A 1 -13.46 11.49 -14.69
C ARG A 1 -14.09 11.33 -13.32
N VAL A 2 -13.32 10.86 -12.33
CA VAL A 2 -13.78 10.76 -10.95
C VAL A 2 -13.99 12.17 -10.42
N THR A 3 -15.23 12.57 -10.18
CA THR A 3 -15.54 13.83 -9.51
C THR A 3 -15.66 13.58 -8.03
N THR A 4 -14.65 14.00 -7.27
CA THR A 4 -14.81 14.16 -5.83
C THR A 4 -15.64 15.41 -5.57
N GLU A 5 -16.89 15.28 -5.14
CA GLU A 5 -17.56 16.40 -4.47
C GLU A 5 -16.84 16.65 -3.15
N LYS A 6 -16.40 17.89 -2.95
CA LYS A 6 -15.79 18.34 -1.70
C LYS A 6 -16.80 18.29 -0.56
N ILE A 7 -16.92 17.14 0.08
CA ILE A 7 -17.39 17.05 1.45
C ILE A 7 -16.16 17.25 2.33
N LYS A 8 -16.32 17.71 3.56
CA LYS A 8 -15.25 17.98 4.53
C LYS A 8 -14.31 16.77 4.75
N TYR A 9 -14.75 15.59 4.36
CA TYR A 9 -14.01 14.35 4.21
C TYR A 9 -14.43 13.74 2.85
N GLY A 10 -13.56 13.79 1.85
CA GLY A 10 -13.86 13.22 0.53
C GLY A 10 -14.03 11.71 0.62
N PHE A 11 -15.01 11.17 -0.07
CA PHE A 11 -15.12 9.73 -0.32
C PHE A 11 -15.18 9.48 -1.82
N ILE A 12 -14.74 8.30 -2.24
CA ILE A 12 -14.78 7.90 -3.64
C ILE A 12 -16.22 7.49 -3.95
N LYS A 13 -16.87 8.22 -4.86
CA LYS A 13 -18.22 7.89 -5.33
C LYS A 13 -18.22 6.82 -6.42
N LYS A 14 -17.16 6.78 -7.22
CA LYS A 14 -16.97 5.85 -8.32
C LYS A 14 -15.50 5.50 -8.38
N HIS A 15 -15.20 4.21 -8.28
CA HIS A 15 -13.86 3.67 -8.44
C HIS A 15 -13.43 3.65 -9.91
N TYR A 16 -12.15 3.45 -10.17
CA TYR A 16 -11.59 3.40 -11.52
C TYR A 16 -11.98 2.12 -12.25
N ILE A 17 -12.13 1.02 -11.51
CA ILE A 17 -12.44 -0.32 -12.00
C ILE A 17 -13.80 -0.71 -11.45
N GLU A 18 -14.77 -0.91 -12.32
CA GLU A 18 -16.13 -1.30 -11.95
C GLU A 18 -16.49 -2.71 -12.40
N ASP A 19 -15.81 -3.22 -13.42
CA ASP A 19 -16.01 -4.55 -14.01
C ASP A 19 -14.70 -5.11 -14.56
N ILE A 20 -14.79 -6.29 -15.18
CA ILE A 20 -13.62 -7.01 -15.70
C ILE A 20 -13.00 -6.32 -16.93
N GLU A 21 -13.80 -5.64 -17.74
CA GLU A 21 -13.31 -4.90 -18.89
C GLU A 21 -12.42 -3.71 -18.48
N ASP A 22 -12.74 -3.07 -17.36
CA ASP A 22 -11.92 -2.00 -16.79
C ASP A 22 -10.54 -2.51 -16.30
N LEU A 23 -10.44 -3.79 -15.87
CA LEU A 23 -9.15 -4.39 -15.53
C LEU A 23 -8.19 -4.44 -16.70
N GLU A 24 -8.67 -4.78 -17.89
CA GLU A 24 -7.84 -4.81 -19.10
C GLU A 24 -7.32 -3.40 -19.45
N ILE A 25 -8.16 -2.38 -19.28
CA ILE A 25 -7.74 -0.99 -19.46
C ILE A 25 -6.68 -0.62 -18.41
N TYR A 26 -6.86 -1.06 -17.18
CA TYR A 26 -5.90 -0.76 -16.09
C TYR A 26 -4.56 -1.49 -16.29
N LYS A 27 -4.56 -2.73 -16.79
CA LYS A 27 -3.34 -3.44 -17.22
C LYS A 27 -2.53 -2.60 -18.21
N TYR A 28 -3.19 -2.08 -19.26
CA TYR A 28 -2.54 -1.19 -20.23
C TYR A 28 -1.94 0.06 -19.56
N VAL A 29 -2.63 0.65 -18.58
CA VAL A 29 -2.10 1.79 -17.82
C VAL A 29 -0.85 1.38 -17.04
N LEU A 30 -0.89 0.24 -16.33
CA LEU A 30 0.25 -0.28 -15.57
C LEU A 30 1.48 -0.55 -16.45
N GLU A 31 1.28 -1.16 -17.62
CA GLU A 31 2.36 -1.44 -18.56
C GLU A 31 3.08 -0.17 -19.05
N ASN A 32 2.34 0.95 -19.16
CA ASN A 32 2.83 2.21 -19.70
C ASN A 32 3.15 3.28 -18.63
N ILE A 33 2.95 2.99 -17.34
CA ILE A 33 3.28 3.94 -16.28
C ILE A 33 4.79 3.93 -16.00
N GLU A 34 5.37 5.11 -15.85
CA GLU A 34 6.74 5.31 -15.44
C GLU A 34 6.80 6.15 -14.17
N PHE A 35 7.67 5.79 -13.24
CA PHE A 35 7.92 6.57 -12.04
C PHE A 35 9.12 7.48 -12.22
N GLN A 36 9.02 8.70 -11.70
CA GLN A 36 10.11 9.67 -11.71
C GLN A 36 10.53 9.98 -10.28
N SER A 37 11.85 10.03 -10.07
CA SER A 37 12.39 10.38 -8.77
C SER A 37 12.11 11.85 -8.43
N MET A 38 11.63 12.08 -7.21
CA MET A 38 11.47 13.41 -6.61
C MET A 38 12.51 13.66 -5.50
N LYS A 39 13.66 13.02 -5.59
CA LYS A 39 14.74 13.09 -4.58
C LYS A 39 15.18 14.52 -4.26
N GLU A 40 15.25 15.39 -5.25
CA GLU A 40 15.60 16.79 -5.02
C GLU A 40 14.58 17.54 -4.17
N GLU A 41 13.29 17.29 -4.40
CA GLU A 41 12.21 17.89 -3.61
C GLU A 41 12.19 17.31 -2.19
N PHE A 42 12.43 16.01 -2.07
CA PHE A 42 12.59 15.34 -0.78
C PHE A 42 13.73 15.98 0.02
N ASN A 43 14.90 16.14 -0.58
CA ASN A 43 16.08 16.75 0.06
C ASN A 43 15.81 18.20 0.53
N LYS A 44 15.03 18.97 -0.24
CA LYS A 44 14.64 20.33 0.17
C LYS A 44 13.74 20.31 1.40
N ARG A 45 12.83 19.36 1.48
CA ARG A 45 11.93 19.20 2.64
C ARG A 45 12.68 18.72 3.86
N ASP A 46 13.53 17.71 3.71
CA ASP A 46 14.37 17.18 4.78
C ASP A 46 15.28 18.28 5.37
N LYS A 47 15.97 19.03 4.50
CA LYS A 47 16.79 20.17 4.93
C LYS A 47 15.97 21.26 5.67
N LYS A 48 14.70 21.47 5.29
CA LYS A 48 13.82 22.42 5.96
C LYS A 48 13.39 21.93 7.35
N ILE A 49 13.18 20.63 7.51
CA ILE A 49 12.87 19.98 8.79
C ILE A 49 14.07 20.04 9.73
N GLY A 50 15.28 19.77 9.20
CA GLY A 50 16.53 19.77 9.95
C GLY A 50 16.46 18.89 11.20
N GLU A 51 16.96 19.37 12.32
CA GLU A 51 17.00 18.62 13.58
C GLU A 51 15.62 18.48 14.27
N ALA A 52 14.58 19.10 13.76
CA ALA A 52 13.24 19.06 14.36
C ALA A 52 12.47 17.75 14.07
N GLY A 53 12.95 16.91 13.13
CA GLY A 53 12.28 15.66 12.76
C GLY A 53 12.96 14.94 11.60
N LEU A 54 12.24 14.00 11.01
CA LEU A 54 12.68 13.23 9.85
C LEU A 54 11.75 13.44 8.67
N ALA A 55 12.28 13.58 7.46
CA ALA A 55 11.53 13.36 6.26
C ALA A 55 11.53 11.85 5.95
N VAL A 56 10.35 11.27 5.80
CA VAL A 56 10.19 9.85 5.51
C VAL A 56 9.44 9.69 4.19
N PRO A 57 9.96 8.95 3.21
CA PRO A 57 9.21 8.64 2.01
C PRO A 57 8.10 7.63 2.32
N SER A 58 6.95 7.80 1.67
CA SER A 58 5.87 6.82 1.70
C SER A 58 5.94 5.94 0.48
N GLY A 59 6.05 4.63 0.69
CA GLY A 59 5.98 3.64 -0.37
C GLY A 59 4.55 3.38 -0.85
N PRO A 60 4.37 2.73 -2.01
CA PRO A 60 3.06 2.27 -2.45
C PRO A 60 2.52 1.17 -1.52
N LEU A 61 1.20 1.05 -1.46
CA LEU A 61 0.50 0.00 -0.73
C LEU A 61 0.68 -1.36 -1.43
N THR A 62 0.41 -2.44 -0.69
CA THR A 62 0.27 -3.75 -1.32
C THR A 62 -0.80 -3.73 -2.42
N PRO A 63 -0.69 -4.59 -3.45
CA PRO A 63 -1.62 -4.59 -4.58
C PRO A 63 -3.08 -4.71 -4.16
N ILE A 64 -3.39 -5.60 -3.23
CA ILE A 64 -4.77 -5.78 -2.74
C ILE A 64 -5.29 -4.54 -2.02
N GLN A 65 -4.47 -3.85 -1.24
CA GLN A 65 -4.86 -2.61 -0.56
C GLN A 65 -5.15 -1.49 -1.56
N GLN A 66 -4.43 -1.44 -2.68
CA GLN A 66 -4.75 -0.50 -3.76
C GLN A 66 -6.13 -0.78 -4.36
N PHE A 67 -6.50 -2.06 -4.54
CA PHE A 67 -7.85 -2.43 -4.99
C PHE A 67 -8.91 -2.03 -3.97
N LEU A 68 -8.72 -2.40 -2.71
CA LEU A 68 -9.68 -2.16 -1.64
C LEU A 68 -9.93 -0.67 -1.40
N GLN A 69 -8.86 0.14 -1.39
CA GLN A 69 -8.96 1.55 -0.98
C GLN A 69 -9.27 2.50 -2.14
N PHE A 70 -8.71 2.25 -3.33
CA PHE A 70 -8.71 3.25 -4.40
C PHE A 70 -9.30 2.79 -5.73
N LEU A 71 -8.96 1.56 -6.16
CA LEU A 71 -9.19 1.16 -7.55
C LEU A 71 -10.55 0.52 -7.77
N ILE A 72 -11.00 -0.34 -6.87
CA ILE A 72 -12.22 -1.16 -7.01
C ILE A 72 -13.20 -0.92 -5.86
N GLY A 73 -12.69 -0.82 -4.61
CA GLY A 73 -13.48 -0.81 -3.39
C GLY A 73 -13.74 -2.21 -2.83
N LEU A 74 -14.10 -2.27 -1.54
CA LEU A 74 -14.13 -3.51 -0.76
C LEU A 74 -15.04 -4.61 -1.37
N GLU A 75 -16.30 -4.29 -1.55
CA GLU A 75 -17.31 -5.29 -1.94
C GLU A 75 -17.00 -5.90 -3.32
N LYS A 76 -16.74 -5.05 -4.31
CA LYS A 76 -16.42 -5.50 -5.66
C LYS A 76 -15.09 -6.27 -5.73
N THR A 77 -14.08 -5.87 -4.97
CA THR A 77 -12.80 -6.60 -4.91
C THR A 77 -13.02 -8.04 -4.50
N VAL A 78 -13.83 -8.28 -3.45
CA VAL A 78 -14.11 -9.64 -2.98
C VAL A 78 -14.84 -10.45 -4.05
N TYR A 79 -15.87 -9.90 -4.68
CA TYR A 79 -16.58 -10.61 -5.76
C TYR A 79 -15.69 -10.89 -6.96
N MET A 80 -14.88 -9.92 -7.40
CA MET A 80 -13.99 -10.12 -8.54
C MET A 80 -12.88 -11.15 -8.25
N LEU A 81 -12.36 -11.21 -7.02
CA LEU A 81 -11.42 -12.28 -6.62
C LEU A 81 -12.06 -13.67 -6.69
N MET A 82 -13.37 -13.78 -6.39
CA MET A 82 -14.10 -15.06 -6.45
C MET A 82 -14.46 -15.44 -7.89
N ASP A 83 -14.93 -14.49 -8.69
CA ASP A 83 -15.47 -14.73 -10.02
C ASP A 83 -14.39 -14.75 -11.11
N HIS A 84 -13.28 -14.00 -10.92
CA HIS A 84 -12.19 -13.80 -11.89
C HIS A 84 -10.80 -13.91 -11.23
N PRO A 85 -10.49 -15.00 -10.52
CA PRO A 85 -9.26 -15.11 -9.72
C PRO A 85 -7.99 -14.98 -10.55
N ASN A 86 -7.95 -15.50 -11.77
CA ASN A 86 -6.76 -15.46 -12.62
C ASN A 86 -6.48 -14.06 -13.14
N GLU A 87 -7.51 -13.38 -13.65
CA GLU A 87 -7.41 -12.01 -14.16
C GLU A 87 -7.04 -11.02 -13.04
N MET A 88 -7.61 -11.23 -11.86
CA MET A 88 -7.25 -10.43 -10.67
C MET A 88 -5.80 -10.65 -10.27
N GLN A 89 -5.34 -11.91 -10.26
CA GLN A 89 -3.95 -12.23 -9.91
C GLN A 89 -2.95 -11.62 -10.90
N GLU A 90 -3.22 -11.67 -12.21
CA GLU A 90 -2.38 -11.01 -13.21
C GLU A 90 -2.19 -9.51 -12.92
N VAL A 91 -3.26 -8.81 -12.53
CA VAL A 91 -3.17 -7.39 -12.23
C VAL A 91 -2.48 -7.13 -10.88
N LEU A 92 -2.70 -7.97 -9.88
CA LEU A 92 -1.95 -7.91 -8.61
C LEU A 92 -0.45 -8.05 -8.84
N ASP A 93 -0.03 -8.99 -9.70
CA ASP A 93 1.38 -9.22 -10.04
C ASP A 93 1.98 -8.03 -10.78
N LEU A 94 1.26 -7.42 -11.74
CA LEU A 94 1.68 -6.21 -12.43
C LEU A 94 1.83 -5.01 -11.48
N ILE A 95 0.88 -4.81 -10.56
CA ILE A 95 0.97 -3.76 -9.54
C ILE A 95 2.20 -4.01 -8.67
N HIS A 96 2.43 -5.26 -8.26
CA HIS A 96 3.60 -5.62 -7.45
C HIS A 96 4.91 -5.29 -8.17
N GLU A 97 5.04 -5.64 -9.45
CA GLU A 97 6.22 -5.28 -10.26
C GLU A 97 6.44 -3.77 -10.29
N LYS A 98 5.40 -2.99 -10.53
CA LYS A 98 5.47 -1.53 -10.51
C LYS A 98 5.80 -0.98 -9.13
N ASN A 99 5.26 -1.58 -8.07
CA ASN A 99 5.61 -1.23 -6.70
C ASN A 99 7.11 -1.43 -6.43
N LEU A 100 7.69 -2.56 -6.85
CA LEU A 100 9.13 -2.80 -6.70
C LEU A 100 9.96 -1.69 -7.36
N ASN A 101 9.62 -1.32 -8.60
CA ASN A 101 10.29 -0.22 -9.31
C ASN A 101 10.15 1.11 -8.54
N CYS A 102 8.99 1.38 -7.95
CA CYS A 102 8.77 2.57 -7.14
C CYS A 102 9.61 2.53 -5.85
N TYR A 103 9.65 1.38 -5.16
CA TYR A 103 10.48 1.21 -3.97
C TYR A 103 11.98 1.39 -4.26
N GLU A 104 12.50 0.87 -5.37
CA GLU A 104 13.89 1.07 -5.77
C GLU A 104 14.24 2.56 -5.90
N ILE A 105 13.34 3.36 -6.49
CA ILE A 105 13.50 4.82 -6.58
C ILE A 105 13.47 5.47 -5.19
N LEU A 106 12.54 5.07 -4.31
CA LEU A 106 12.39 5.66 -2.98
C LEU A 106 13.53 5.30 -2.04
N LEU A 107 14.11 4.11 -2.17
CA LEU A 107 15.25 3.64 -1.37
C LEU A 107 16.58 4.35 -1.73
N ASP A 108 16.63 5.07 -2.86
CA ASP A 108 17.74 5.98 -3.18
C ASP A 108 17.67 7.33 -2.43
N TYR A 109 16.56 7.60 -1.69
CA TYR A 109 16.40 8.82 -0.90
C TYR A 109 17.22 8.72 0.40
N PRO A 110 17.75 9.84 0.94
CA PRO A 110 18.49 9.84 2.19
C PRO A 110 17.58 9.72 3.41
N SER A 111 16.95 8.57 3.56
CA SER A 111 16.07 8.24 4.69
C SER A 111 16.38 6.83 5.19
N ASP A 112 16.54 6.69 6.50
CA ASP A 112 16.74 5.39 7.15
C ASP A 112 15.45 4.59 7.30
N VAL A 113 14.30 5.19 6.94
CA VAL A 113 12.97 4.59 7.14
C VAL A 113 12.10 4.87 5.92
N ILE A 114 11.27 3.88 5.55
CA ILE A 114 10.16 4.04 4.59
C ILE A 114 8.86 3.57 5.24
N ILE A 115 7.76 4.34 5.05
CA ILE A 115 6.46 4.04 5.68
C ILE A 115 5.35 4.01 4.63
N PRO A 116 4.94 2.83 4.12
CA PRO A 116 3.70 2.71 3.36
C PRO A 116 2.47 2.77 4.27
N TYR A 117 1.38 3.34 3.76
CA TYR A 117 0.11 3.49 4.48
C TYR A 117 -0.84 2.34 4.16
N GLU A 118 -0.57 1.15 4.70
CA GLU A 118 -1.36 -0.07 4.44
C GLU A 118 -2.78 0.01 5.00
N ASP A 119 -3.02 0.78 6.06
CA ASP A 119 -4.32 0.93 6.72
C ASP A 119 -5.04 -0.40 7.00
N THR A 120 -4.27 -1.42 7.33
CA THR A 120 -4.76 -2.79 7.57
C THR A 120 -5.70 -2.85 8.76
N SER A 121 -6.85 -3.49 8.58
CA SER A 121 -7.84 -3.70 9.64
C SER A 121 -8.66 -4.95 9.38
N THR A 122 -8.93 -5.73 10.43
CA THR A 122 -9.82 -6.89 10.34
C THR A 122 -11.30 -6.54 10.10
N THR A 123 -11.65 -5.26 10.03
CA THR A 123 -12.96 -4.82 9.55
C THR A 123 -13.10 -4.91 8.03
N VAL A 124 -11.98 -4.95 7.31
CA VAL A 124 -11.91 -4.94 5.84
C VAL A 124 -11.23 -6.19 5.31
N LEU A 125 -10.19 -6.66 5.99
CA LEU A 125 -9.33 -7.75 5.55
C LEU A 125 -9.33 -8.87 6.58
N SER A 126 -9.82 -10.05 6.23
CA SER A 126 -9.73 -11.21 7.13
C SER A 126 -8.27 -11.66 7.31
N PRO A 127 -7.93 -12.39 8.39
CA PRO A 127 -6.59 -12.96 8.55
C PRO A 127 -6.13 -13.80 7.35
N ASN A 128 -7.02 -14.62 6.78
CA ASN A 128 -6.69 -15.42 5.60
C ASN A 128 -6.40 -14.55 4.37
N MET A 129 -7.18 -13.48 4.14
CA MET A 129 -6.90 -12.54 3.05
C MET A 129 -5.60 -11.78 3.26
N TYR A 130 -5.26 -11.46 4.52
CA TYR A 130 -3.97 -10.82 4.83
C TYR A 130 -2.81 -11.75 4.50
N GLU A 131 -2.87 -13.00 4.92
CA GLU A 131 -1.86 -14.02 4.63
C GLU A 131 -1.71 -14.26 3.12
N GLU A 132 -2.83 -14.41 2.41
CA GLU A 132 -2.85 -14.74 0.98
C GLU A 132 -2.43 -13.55 0.09
N HIS A 133 -2.84 -12.31 0.43
CA HIS A 133 -2.74 -11.18 -0.48
C HIS A 133 -1.88 -10.00 0.01
N CYS A 134 -1.38 -10.02 1.26
CA CYS A 134 -0.56 -8.94 1.80
C CYS A 134 0.82 -9.39 2.26
N MET A 135 0.90 -10.47 3.03
CA MET A 135 2.08 -10.84 3.80
C MET A 135 3.31 -11.04 2.92
N GLU A 136 3.18 -11.81 1.84
CA GLU A 136 4.29 -12.06 0.92
C GLU A 136 4.82 -10.76 0.25
N TYR A 137 3.92 -9.86 -0.12
CA TYR A 137 4.30 -8.57 -0.73
C TYR A 137 5.03 -7.67 0.27
N ILE A 138 4.51 -7.55 1.49
CA ILE A 138 5.16 -6.81 2.58
C ILE A 138 6.55 -7.35 2.85
N ASP A 139 6.71 -8.66 2.94
CA ASP A 139 8.00 -9.32 3.16
C ASP A 139 9.00 -9.03 2.03
N LYS A 140 8.56 -9.04 0.78
CA LYS A 140 9.40 -8.68 -0.36
C LYS A 140 9.85 -7.21 -0.30
N TYR A 141 8.95 -6.28 0.07
CA TYR A 141 9.30 -4.86 0.19
C TYR A 141 10.22 -4.62 1.38
N ALA A 142 9.98 -5.26 2.52
CA ALA A 142 10.84 -5.21 3.69
C ALA A 142 12.24 -5.77 3.39
N ALA A 143 12.33 -6.90 2.68
CA ALA A 143 13.61 -7.47 2.26
C ALA A 143 14.38 -6.56 1.29
N LEU A 144 13.68 -5.85 0.40
CA LEU A 144 14.29 -4.87 -0.49
C LEU A 144 14.81 -3.65 0.29
N ALA A 145 14.05 -3.16 1.25
CA ALA A 145 14.46 -2.07 2.14
C ALA A 145 15.68 -2.47 2.97
N ALA A 146 15.68 -3.66 3.56
CA ALA A 146 16.81 -4.17 4.36
C ALA A 146 18.11 -4.27 3.57
N LYS A 147 18.06 -4.66 2.29
CA LYS A 147 19.25 -4.67 1.39
C LYS A 147 19.85 -3.29 1.20
N ASN A 148 19.05 -2.23 1.35
CA ASN A 148 19.46 -0.84 1.26
C ASN A 148 19.73 -0.21 2.64
N ASN A 149 19.79 -1.00 3.72
CA ASN A 149 19.91 -0.55 5.11
C ASN A 149 18.80 0.42 5.55
N THR A 150 17.63 0.33 4.95
CA THR A 150 16.44 1.12 5.27
C THR A 150 15.45 0.28 6.07
N LYS A 151 14.85 0.85 7.12
CA LYS A 151 13.79 0.23 7.91
C LYS A 151 12.47 0.30 7.18
N TYR A 152 11.74 -0.80 7.15
CA TYR A 152 10.40 -0.90 6.58
C TYR A 152 9.36 -0.96 7.70
N ILE A 153 8.60 0.13 7.87
CA ILE A 153 7.58 0.27 8.90
C ILE A 153 6.24 0.47 8.19
N THR A 154 5.24 -0.33 8.50
CA THR A 154 3.89 -0.19 7.91
C THR A 154 2.98 0.64 8.79
N HIS A 155 2.24 1.57 8.20
CA HIS A 155 1.17 2.27 8.89
C HIS A 155 -0.10 1.42 8.90
N MET A 156 -0.53 0.97 10.09
CA MET A 156 -1.70 0.10 10.27
C MET A 156 -2.53 0.61 11.45
N CYS A 157 -3.54 1.44 11.15
CA CYS A 157 -4.33 2.14 12.17
C CYS A 157 -5.69 1.47 12.48
N GLY A 158 -5.91 0.25 12.04
CA GLY A 158 -7.18 -0.46 12.23
C GLY A 158 -7.20 -1.43 13.42
N LYS A 159 -8.12 -2.38 13.34
CA LYS A 159 -8.23 -3.50 14.29
C LYS A 159 -7.23 -4.59 13.91
N LEU A 160 -6.25 -4.83 14.76
CA LEU A 160 -5.11 -5.69 14.47
C LEU A 160 -5.01 -6.93 15.35
N THR A 161 -5.77 -7.04 16.43
CA THR A 161 -5.64 -8.13 17.43
C THR A 161 -5.65 -9.52 16.78
N LYS A 162 -6.48 -9.73 15.75
CA LYS A 162 -6.56 -11.04 15.06
C LYS A 162 -5.44 -11.27 14.04
N LEU A 163 -4.60 -10.28 13.80
CA LEU A 163 -3.48 -10.35 12.86
C LEU A 163 -2.11 -10.36 13.57
N LEU A 164 -2.09 -10.21 14.92
CA LEU A 164 -0.84 -10.02 15.65
C LEU A 164 0.17 -11.13 15.44
N ASP A 165 -0.28 -12.38 15.37
CA ASP A 165 0.60 -13.52 15.13
C ASP A 165 1.26 -13.41 13.75
N GLN A 166 0.46 -13.18 12.69
CA GLN A 166 0.94 -13.02 11.32
C GLN A 166 1.83 -11.78 11.15
N LEU A 167 1.48 -10.68 11.80
CA LEU A 167 2.29 -9.46 11.83
C LEU A 167 3.63 -9.68 12.52
N GLY A 168 3.65 -10.52 13.58
CA GLY A 168 4.87 -10.89 14.29
C GLY A 168 5.78 -11.86 13.54
N GLU A 169 5.24 -12.63 12.60
CA GLU A 169 5.99 -13.54 11.71
C GLU A 169 6.57 -12.83 10.48
N GLY A 170 6.03 -11.67 10.11
CA GLY A 170 6.48 -10.90 8.95
C GLY A 170 7.85 -10.24 9.13
N ASN A 171 8.47 -9.86 8.02
CA ASN A 171 9.82 -9.27 7.98
C ASN A 171 9.86 -7.74 8.12
N MET A 172 8.73 -7.09 8.37
CA MET A 172 8.71 -5.64 8.61
C MET A 172 9.44 -5.30 9.92
N ASP A 173 10.06 -4.13 9.97
CA ASP A 173 10.79 -3.66 11.16
C ASP A 173 9.87 -3.09 12.26
N GLY A 174 8.62 -2.78 11.93
CA GLY A 174 7.66 -2.24 12.89
C GLY A 174 6.34 -1.83 12.29
N ILE A 175 5.45 -1.39 13.17
CA ILE A 175 4.11 -0.90 12.82
C ILE A 175 3.95 0.51 13.40
N ASP A 176 3.52 1.43 12.56
CA ASP A 176 3.12 2.78 12.96
C ASP A 176 1.60 2.84 13.19
N SER A 177 1.20 3.70 14.14
CA SER A 177 -0.20 4.02 14.41
C SER A 177 -1.08 2.88 14.95
N MET A 178 -0.52 1.99 15.75
CA MET A 178 -1.35 1.01 16.48
C MET A 178 -2.36 1.76 17.37
N CYS A 179 -3.65 1.59 17.04
CA CYS A 179 -4.72 2.28 17.72
C CYS A 179 -5.08 1.63 19.07
N PRO A 180 -5.40 2.42 20.12
CA PRO A 180 -5.91 1.89 21.38
C PRO A 180 -7.33 1.32 21.22
N PRO A 181 -7.84 0.53 22.19
CA PRO A 181 -9.15 -0.15 22.10
C PRO A 181 -10.36 0.73 21.81
N THR A 182 -10.27 2.04 21.93
CA THR A 182 -11.36 2.97 21.59
C THR A 182 -11.52 3.22 20.09
N SER A 183 -10.48 2.98 19.29
CA SER A 183 -10.45 3.18 17.85
C SER A 183 -9.84 1.98 17.10
N GLY A 184 -9.10 1.14 17.80
CA GLY A 184 -8.61 -0.17 17.35
C GLY A 184 -9.24 -1.32 18.14
N ASP A 185 -8.46 -2.32 18.51
CA ASP A 185 -8.85 -3.41 19.41
C ASP A 185 -7.69 -3.90 20.28
#